data_74e5cda7b08c7a195324fdb036cb8a16
#
_entry.id   74e5cda7b08c7a195324fdb036cb8a16
#
_cell.length_a   1.000
_cell.length_b   1.000
_cell.length_c   1.000
_cell.angle_alpha   90.00
_cell.angle_beta   90.00
_cell.angle_gamma   90.00
#
_symmetry.space_group_name_H-M   'P 1'
#
loop_
_entity.id
_entity.type
_entity.pdbx_description
1 polymer ?
#
loop_
_entity_poly.entity_id
_entity_poly.type
_entity_poly.pdbx_seq_one_letter_code
_entity_poly.pdbx_strand_id
1 'polypeptide(L)'
;MKSVFGRKEDEERVAREGRLPPGQSLTNRFPVLHYGPVPRFNPATWNLRLFGEVEQEMTWNWQEFNQLPRTRIKMDIHCVTRWSKFDTEWEGVSLRALLDEKIIQLRPSANHLLQHCEYGFTVNIPLEVALAPNFLLATHYNGEPLEPDHGYPLRGVVGNIPNTSYATPYLWKGGKWLRGLEFLERDQLGFWEQAGYHNEADVWKEQRFA
;
A
#
# COMPACT_ATOMS: atom_id res chain seq x y z
N MET A 1 13.60 25.69 -8.10
CA MET A 1 12.92 25.04 -9.24
C MET A 1 13.99 24.42 -10.13
N LYS A 2 14.16 23.05 -10.17
CA LYS A 2 15.11 22.42 -11.12
C LYS A 2 14.62 22.68 -12.54
N SER A 3 15.53 23.01 -13.47
CA SER A 3 15.19 23.21 -14.87
C SER A 3 14.64 21.91 -15.49
N VAL A 4 13.91 22.00 -16.60
CA VAL A 4 13.38 20.83 -17.32
C VAL A 4 14.53 19.89 -17.75
N PHE A 5 15.70 20.45 -18.07
CA PHE A 5 16.90 19.67 -18.43
C PHE A 5 17.46 18.87 -17.25
N GLY A 6 17.57 19.44 -16.06
CA GLY A 6 18.04 18.70 -14.88
C GLY A 6 17.10 17.56 -14.45
N ARG A 7 15.80 17.68 -14.73
CA ARG A 7 14.84 16.61 -14.48
C ARG A 7 15.06 15.41 -15.42
N LYS A 8 15.29 15.64 -16.69
CA LYS A 8 15.52 14.57 -17.68
C LYS A 8 16.82 13.80 -17.37
N GLU A 9 17.88 14.51 -17.00
CA GLU A 9 19.14 13.89 -16.59
C GLU A 9 18.97 13.03 -15.32
N ASP A 10 18.20 13.52 -14.33
CA ASP A 10 17.88 12.74 -13.13
C ASP A 10 17.07 11.47 -13.50
N GLU A 11 16.07 11.56 -14.39
CA GLU A 11 15.27 10.43 -14.85
C GLU A 11 16.13 9.39 -15.59
N GLU A 12 17.03 9.82 -16.48
CA GLU A 12 17.94 8.93 -17.20
C GLU A 12 18.94 8.23 -16.26
N ARG A 13 19.44 8.94 -15.24
CA ARG A 13 20.33 8.36 -14.23
C ARG A 13 19.62 7.26 -13.43
N VAL A 14 18.45 7.54 -12.87
CA VAL A 14 17.71 6.59 -12.04
C VAL A 14 17.12 5.43 -12.84
N ALA A 15 16.86 5.63 -14.13
CA ALA A 15 16.50 4.53 -15.03
C ALA A 15 17.67 3.57 -15.23
N ARG A 16 18.90 4.11 -15.41
CA ARG A 16 20.12 3.28 -15.46
C ARG A 16 20.43 2.57 -14.16
N GLU A 17 20.03 3.13 -13.00
CA GLU A 17 20.14 2.50 -11.69
C GLU A 17 19.04 1.44 -11.46
N GLY A 18 18.14 1.20 -12.41
CA GLY A 18 17.04 0.23 -12.30
C GLY A 18 15.96 0.63 -11.28
N ARG A 19 15.83 1.92 -10.96
CA ARG A 19 14.85 2.43 -9.99
C ARG A 19 13.60 3.01 -10.64
N LEU A 20 13.69 3.48 -11.88
CA LEU A 20 12.55 4.07 -12.60
C LEU A 20 11.94 3.05 -13.56
N PRO A 21 10.73 2.54 -13.28
CA PRO A 21 10.06 1.61 -14.18
C PRO A 21 9.73 2.22 -15.55
N PRO A 22 9.52 1.39 -16.58
CA PRO A 22 9.11 1.85 -17.91
C PRO A 22 7.87 2.74 -17.86
N GLY A 23 7.82 3.78 -18.70
CA GLY A 23 6.68 4.68 -18.82
C GLY A 23 6.38 5.55 -17.58
N GLN A 24 7.30 5.63 -16.61
CA GLN A 24 7.19 6.48 -15.43
C GLN A 24 8.03 7.75 -15.56
N SER A 25 7.60 8.82 -14.90
CA SER A 25 8.33 10.07 -14.74
C SER A 25 8.52 10.43 -13.28
N LEU A 26 9.64 11.04 -12.91
CA LEU A 26 9.91 11.45 -11.52
C LEU A 26 9.05 12.64 -11.09
N THR A 27 8.60 12.61 -9.84
CA THR A 27 7.94 13.74 -9.20
C THR A 27 8.47 13.97 -7.78
N ASN A 28 8.57 15.25 -7.39
CA ASN A 28 8.79 15.63 -6.00
C ASN A 28 7.47 15.81 -5.22
N ARG A 29 6.34 15.85 -5.93
CA ARG A 29 5.01 15.95 -5.34
C ARG A 29 4.52 14.57 -4.94
N PHE A 30 3.51 14.55 -4.09
CA PHE A 30 2.69 13.36 -3.86
C PHE A 30 1.29 13.67 -4.40
N PRO A 31 1.02 13.40 -5.69
CA PRO A 31 -0.28 13.70 -6.27
C PRO A 31 -1.40 12.95 -5.58
N VAL A 32 -2.52 13.63 -5.35
CA VAL A 32 -3.73 13.03 -4.78
C VAL A 32 -4.54 12.41 -5.90
N LEU A 33 -4.95 11.15 -5.70
CA LEU A 33 -5.92 10.45 -6.53
C LEU A 33 -6.73 9.54 -5.63
N HIS A 34 -8.05 9.72 -5.61
CA HIS A 34 -8.97 8.81 -4.93
C HIS A 34 -10.35 8.84 -5.61
N TYR A 35 -11.14 7.82 -5.32
CA TYR A 35 -12.54 7.74 -5.72
C TYR A 35 -13.43 8.06 -4.51
N GLY A 36 -14.45 8.88 -4.73
CA GLY A 36 -15.39 9.30 -3.68
C GLY A 36 -14.84 10.40 -2.75
N PRO A 37 -15.60 10.76 -1.72
CA PRO A 37 -15.23 11.80 -0.76
C PRO A 37 -14.15 11.31 0.21
N VAL A 38 -13.43 12.26 0.80
CA VAL A 38 -12.51 11.98 1.90
C VAL A 38 -13.33 11.76 3.18
N PRO A 39 -13.18 10.61 3.86
CA PRO A 39 -13.93 10.33 5.07
C PRO A 39 -13.44 11.20 6.24
N ARG A 40 -14.36 11.52 7.15
CA ARG A 40 -14.01 12.16 8.41
C ARG A 40 -13.56 11.09 9.41
N PHE A 41 -12.35 11.22 9.91
CA PHE A 41 -11.86 10.34 10.97
C PHE A 41 -12.47 10.72 12.33
N ASN A 42 -12.98 9.71 13.03
CA ASN A 42 -13.40 9.82 14.43
C ASN A 42 -12.76 8.69 15.24
N PRO A 43 -11.77 8.97 16.11
CA PRO A 43 -11.06 7.95 16.87
C PRO A 43 -11.96 7.14 17.82
N ALA A 44 -13.10 7.70 18.25
CA ALA A 44 -14.03 7.02 19.13
C ALA A 44 -14.85 5.91 18.44
N THR A 45 -14.97 5.98 17.12
CA THR A 45 -15.76 5.01 16.33
C THR A 45 -14.96 4.26 15.29
N TRP A 46 -13.71 4.66 15.07
CA TRP A 46 -12.84 3.97 14.13
C TRP A 46 -12.40 2.60 14.68
N ASN A 47 -12.40 1.63 13.82
CA ASN A 47 -11.82 0.31 14.09
C ASN A 47 -11.24 -0.29 12.81
N LEU A 48 -10.33 -1.23 12.98
CA LEU A 48 -9.80 -2.10 11.93
C LEU A 48 -10.17 -3.54 12.29
N ARG A 49 -10.96 -4.21 11.43
CA ARG A 49 -11.30 -5.61 11.59
C ARG A 49 -10.32 -6.50 10.80
N LEU A 50 -9.90 -7.60 11.39
CA LEU A 50 -9.09 -8.64 10.76
C LEU A 50 -9.90 -9.95 10.82
N PHE A 51 -10.15 -10.59 9.66
CA PHE A 51 -11.06 -11.70 9.54
C PHE A 51 -10.80 -12.59 8.32
N GLY A 52 -11.65 -13.62 8.09
CA GLY A 52 -11.53 -14.58 7.01
C GLY A 52 -10.65 -15.77 7.38
N GLU A 53 -9.65 -16.11 6.58
CA GLU A 53 -8.73 -17.22 6.79
C GLU A 53 -7.71 -16.93 7.91
N VAL A 54 -8.23 -16.71 9.11
CA VAL A 54 -7.50 -16.47 10.35
C VAL A 54 -7.94 -17.46 11.43
N GLU A 55 -7.04 -17.79 12.37
CA GLU A 55 -7.42 -18.65 13.51
C GLU A 55 -8.40 -17.95 14.45
N GLN A 56 -8.23 -16.65 14.64
CA GLN A 56 -9.10 -15.81 15.45
C GLN A 56 -9.33 -14.47 14.77
N GLU A 57 -10.58 -14.08 14.58
CA GLU A 57 -10.94 -12.73 14.15
C GLU A 57 -10.62 -11.72 15.24
N MET A 58 -10.14 -10.55 14.82
CA MET A 58 -9.75 -9.48 15.70
C MET A 58 -10.34 -8.15 15.26
N THR A 59 -10.49 -7.25 16.19
CA THR A 59 -10.89 -5.87 15.91
C THR A 59 -10.09 -4.98 16.86
N TRP A 60 -9.35 -4.03 16.28
CA TRP A 60 -8.63 -3.01 17.05
C TRP A 60 -9.34 -1.68 16.92
N ASN A 61 -9.60 -1.02 18.03
CA ASN A 61 -9.91 0.40 18.03
C ASN A 61 -8.63 1.21 17.75
N TRP A 62 -8.75 2.53 17.58
CA TRP A 62 -7.60 3.39 17.26
C TRP A 62 -6.48 3.36 18.29
N GLN A 63 -6.83 3.31 19.58
CA GLN A 63 -5.85 3.25 20.67
C GLN A 63 -5.08 1.92 20.66
N GLU A 64 -5.77 0.80 20.51
CA GLU A 64 -5.18 -0.54 20.44
C GLU A 64 -4.30 -0.67 19.19
N PHE A 65 -4.75 -0.19 18.02
CA PHE A 65 -3.97 -0.21 16.79
C PHE A 65 -2.65 0.54 16.92
N ASN A 66 -2.64 1.69 17.63
CA ASN A 66 -1.43 2.48 17.84
C ASN A 66 -0.43 1.84 18.83
N GLN A 67 -0.83 0.81 19.57
CA GLN A 67 0.05 0.04 20.45
C GLN A 67 0.72 -1.14 19.74
N LEU A 68 0.31 -1.47 18.51
CA LEU A 68 0.92 -2.54 17.73
C LEU A 68 2.38 -2.20 17.36
N PRO A 69 3.23 -3.23 17.15
CA PRO A 69 4.63 -3.04 16.77
C PRO A 69 4.78 -2.15 15.55
N ARG A 70 5.65 -1.15 15.67
CA ARG A 70 5.86 -0.14 14.61
C ARG A 70 7.06 -0.50 13.73
N THR A 71 6.85 -0.36 12.43
CA THR A 71 7.86 -0.59 11.39
C THR A 71 8.04 0.68 10.57
N ARG A 72 9.29 1.00 10.24
CA ARG A 72 9.64 2.07 9.29
C ARG A 72 10.25 1.48 8.04
N ILE A 73 9.80 1.94 6.89
CA ILE A 73 10.26 1.48 5.58
C ILE A 73 10.57 2.69 4.72
N LYS A 74 11.72 2.64 4.05
CA LYS A 74 12.06 3.59 2.98
C LYS A 74 11.92 2.87 1.64
N MET A 75 11.08 3.41 0.74
CA MET A 75 10.81 2.79 -0.55
C MET A 75 10.42 3.81 -1.63
N ASP A 76 10.51 3.38 -2.87
CA ASP A 76 10.03 4.10 -4.04
C ASP A 76 8.59 3.70 -4.34
N ILE A 77 7.73 4.66 -4.62
CA ILE A 77 6.33 4.41 -4.96
C ILE A 77 6.03 4.79 -6.41
N HIS A 78 5.16 4.00 -7.05
CA HIS A 78 4.86 4.13 -8.47
C HIS A 78 3.35 4.15 -8.69
N CYS A 79 2.84 5.20 -9.33
CA CYS A 79 1.40 5.34 -9.59
C CYS A 79 1.06 4.88 -11.02
N VAL A 80 -0.13 4.32 -11.18
CA VAL A 80 -0.69 3.97 -12.49
C VAL A 80 -0.77 5.17 -13.43
N THR A 81 -0.90 6.38 -12.90
CA THR A 81 -0.92 7.63 -13.67
C THR A 81 0.47 8.14 -14.07
N ARG A 82 1.45 7.22 -14.15
CA ARG A 82 2.77 7.42 -14.75
C ARG A 82 3.73 8.35 -13.98
N TRP A 83 3.58 8.45 -12.68
CA TRP A 83 4.56 9.13 -11.84
C TRP A 83 5.20 8.18 -10.81
N SER A 84 6.46 8.44 -10.51
CA SER A 84 7.23 7.77 -9.46
C SER A 84 7.77 8.78 -8.49
N LYS A 85 7.76 8.46 -7.21
CA LYS A 85 8.37 9.25 -6.15
C LYS A 85 9.31 8.35 -5.35
N PHE A 86 10.56 8.79 -5.24
CA PHE A 86 11.63 8.01 -4.63
C PHE A 86 11.88 8.41 -3.18
N ASP A 87 12.53 7.48 -2.47
CA ASP A 87 13.01 7.70 -1.11
C ASP A 87 11.91 8.13 -0.14
N THR A 88 10.70 7.64 -0.33
CA THR A 88 9.57 7.92 0.56
C THR A 88 9.68 7.10 1.83
N GLU A 89 9.52 7.76 2.98
CA GLU A 89 9.58 7.10 4.29
C GLU A 89 8.17 6.87 4.83
N TRP A 90 7.91 5.65 5.28
CA TRP A 90 6.61 5.23 5.79
C TRP A 90 6.76 4.62 7.17
N GLU A 91 5.85 4.95 8.09
CA GLU A 91 5.77 4.32 9.39
C GLU A 91 4.37 3.76 9.61
N GLY A 92 4.31 2.55 10.14
CA GLY A 92 3.05 1.86 10.36
C GLY A 92 3.23 0.49 11.00
N VAL A 93 2.36 -0.44 10.66
CA VAL A 93 2.34 -1.81 11.17
C VAL A 93 2.62 -2.78 10.02
N SER A 94 3.59 -3.67 10.19
CA SER A 94 3.88 -4.75 9.24
C SER A 94 3.04 -5.98 9.58
N LEU A 95 2.34 -6.55 8.58
CA LEU A 95 1.63 -7.81 8.76
C LEU A 95 2.58 -8.96 9.09
N ARG A 96 3.78 -8.97 8.52
CA ARG A 96 4.82 -9.94 8.85
C ARG A 96 5.20 -9.86 10.33
N ALA A 97 5.43 -8.66 10.87
CA ALA A 97 5.74 -8.48 12.28
C ALA A 97 4.62 -8.97 13.20
N LEU A 98 3.35 -8.74 12.83
CA LEU A 98 2.22 -9.26 13.60
C LEU A 98 2.18 -10.78 13.64
N LEU A 99 2.56 -11.46 12.54
CA LEU A 99 2.67 -12.93 12.51
C LEU A 99 3.86 -13.43 13.33
N ASP A 100 5.04 -12.83 13.17
CA ASP A 100 6.27 -13.24 13.83
C ASP A 100 6.15 -13.09 15.35
N GLU A 101 5.47 -12.06 15.82
CA GLU A 101 5.15 -11.82 17.24
C GLU A 101 3.91 -12.58 17.72
N LYS A 102 3.27 -13.38 16.85
CA LYS A 102 2.05 -14.18 17.15
C LYS A 102 0.85 -13.36 17.63
N ILE A 103 0.79 -12.08 17.24
CA ILE A 103 -0.37 -11.22 17.50
C ILE A 103 -1.54 -11.65 16.61
N ILE A 104 -1.26 -12.07 15.38
CA ILE A 104 -2.22 -12.70 14.48
C ILE A 104 -1.72 -14.07 14.06
N GLN A 105 -2.64 -14.95 13.68
CA GLN A 105 -2.35 -16.26 13.14
C GLN A 105 -3.26 -16.52 11.94
N LEU A 106 -2.65 -16.86 10.81
CA LEU A 106 -3.37 -17.17 9.58
C LEU A 106 -3.56 -18.68 9.46
N ARG A 107 -4.68 -19.10 8.87
CA ARG A 107 -4.90 -20.48 8.46
C ARG A 107 -3.99 -20.82 7.28
N PRO A 108 -3.59 -22.09 7.11
CA PRO A 108 -2.77 -22.50 5.98
C PRO A 108 -3.41 -22.27 4.60
N SER A 109 -4.74 -22.10 4.57
CA SER A 109 -5.52 -21.78 3.37
C SER A 109 -5.44 -20.32 2.95
N ALA A 110 -4.95 -19.41 3.79
CA ALA A 110 -4.81 -17.99 3.43
C ALA A 110 -3.80 -17.79 2.31
N ASN A 111 -4.24 -17.23 1.18
CA ASN A 111 -3.41 -17.00 0.00
C ASN A 111 -3.48 -15.54 -0.51
N HIS A 112 -4.51 -14.80 -0.11
CA HIS A 112 -4.75 -13.42 -0.55
C HIS A 112 -5.21 -12.55 0.61
N LEU A 113 -5.01 -11.25 0.45
CA LEU A 113 -5.53 -10.21 1.33
C LEU A 113 -6.45 -9.29 0.53
N LEU A 114 -7.70 -9.15 0.97
CA LEU A 114 -8.61 -8.11 0.51
C LEU A 114 -8.66 -7.01 1.56
N GLN A 115 -8.22 -5.83 1.18
CA GLN A 115 -8.25 -4.62 1.99
C GLN A 115 -9.61 -3.96 1.82
N HIS A 116 -10.40 -3.86 2.90
CA HIS A 116 -11.68 -3.14 2.92
C HIS A 116 -11.43 -1.70 3.36
N CYS A 117 -11.87 -0.78 2.55
CA CYS A 117 -11.74 0.66 2.76
C CYS A 117 -13.10 1.29 3.07
N GLU A 118 -13.09 2.57 3.46
CA GLU A 118 -14.33 3.32 3.59
C GLU A 118 -15.15 3.31 2.29
N TYR A 119 -16.46 3.47 2.43
CA TYR A 119 -17.44 3.50 1.33
C TYR A 119 -17.51 2.24 0.45
N GLY A 120 -17.08 1.09 0.99
CA GLY A 120 -17.14 -0.19 0.26
C GLY A 120 -16.07 -0.37 -0.82
N PHE A 121 -15.07 0.51 -0.87
CA PHE A 121 -13.93 0.34 -1.76
C PHE A 121 -13.04 -0.83 -1.29
N THR A 122 -12.57 -1.65 -2.22
CA THR A 122 -11.74 -2.81 -1.91
C THR A 122 -10.47 -2.86 -2.76
N VAL A 123 -9.42 -3.46 -2.21
CA VAL A 123 -8.15 -3.69 -2.90
C VAL A 123 -7.62 -5.07 -2.55
N ASN A 124 -7.43 -5.92 -3.56
CA ASN A 124 -6.83 -7.23 -3.38
C ASN A 124 -5.32 -7.21 -3.60
N ILE A 125 -4.63 -8.12 -2.93
CA ILE A 125 -3.19 -8.32 -3.08
C ILE A 125 -2.84 -9.78 -2.71
N PRO A 126 -1.91 -10.46 -3.40
CA PRO A 126 -1.42 -11.77 -2.97
C PRO A 126 -0.84 -11.72 -1.56
N LEU A 127 -1.06 -12.76 -0.77
CA LEU A 127 -0.57 -12.80 0.62
C LEU A 127 0.94 -12.68 0.70
N GLU A 128 1.67 -13.27 -0.24
CA GLU A 128 3.14 -13.15 -0.31
C GLU A 128 3.61 -11.70 -0.42
N VAL A 129 2.88 -10.86 -1.19
CA VAL A 129 3.17 -9.42 -1.34
C VAL A 129 2.74 -8.66 -0.08
N ALA A 130 1.60 -9.01 0.51
CA ALA A 130 1.12 -8.39 1.75
C ALA A 130 2.05 -8.67 2.96
N LEU A 131 2.77 -9.78 2.94
CA LEU A 131 3.74 -10.17 3.97
C LEU A 131 5.19 -9.78 3.62
N ALA A 132 5.42 -9.23 2.45
CA ALA A 132 6.75 -8.78 2.03
C ALA A 132 7.18 -7.50 2.76
N PRO A 133 8.50 -7.25 2.92
CA PRO A 133 9.00 -6.06 3.60
C PRO A 133 8.61 -4.72 2.96
N ASN A 134 8.16 -4.75 1.71
CA ASN A 134 7.74 -3.57 0.95
C ASN A 134 6.24 -3.27 1.00
N PHE A 135 5.49 -3.97 1.88
CA PHE A 135 4.09 -3.64 2.19
C PHE A 135 3.95 -3.20 3.65
N LEU A 136 3.16 -2.17 3.90
CA LEU A 136 2.92 -1.63 5.24
C LEU A 136 1.49 -1.12 5.40
N LEU A 137 0.92 -1.32 6.58
CA LEU A 137 -0.28 -0.61 7.06
C LEU A 137 0.18 0.72 7.65
N ALA A 138 0.25 1.75 6.81
CA ALA A 138 0.89 3.01 7.13
C ALA A 138 -0.04 4.02 7.80
N THR A 139 0.49 4.72 8.80
CA THR A 139 -0.15 5.86 9.50
C THR A 139 0.61 7.16 9.29
N HIS A 140 1.92 7.09 8.94
CA HIS A 140 2.78 8.26 8.73
C HIS A 140 3.51 8.17 7.40
N TYR A 141 3.81 9.33 6.88
CA TYR A 141 4.56 9.56 5.64
C TYR A 141 5.58 10.67 5.86
N ASN A 142 6.87 10.39 5.59
CA ASN A 142 7.99 11.32 5.78
C ASN A 142 8.02 11.98 7.18
N GLY A 143 7.73 11.19 8.23
CA GLY A 143 7.78 11.62 9.62
C GLY A 143 6.49 12.28 10.15
N GLU A 144 5.54 12.61 9.28
CA GLU A 144 4.27 13.24 9.65
C GLU A 144 3.09 12.27 9.53
N PRO A 145 2.01 12.43 10.30
CA PRO A 145 0.77 11.69 10.06
C PRO A 145 0.30 11.85 8.61
N LEU A 146 -0.35 10.82 8.08
CA LEU A 146 -0.93 10.89 6.74
C LEU A 146 -1.88 12.08 6.60
N GLU A 147 -1.85 12.75 5.45
CA GLU A 147 -2.91 13.71 5.09
C GLU A 147 -4.23 12.97 4.86
N PRO A 148 -5.39 13.59 5.14
CA PRO A 148 -6.70 12.99 4.89
C PRO A 148 -6.85 12.45 3.47
N ASP A 149 -6.43 13.20 2.44
CA ASP A 149 -6.48 12.85 1.01
C ASP A 149 -5.54 11.68 0.67
N HIS A 150 -4.54 11.42 1.49
CA HIS A 150 -3.59 10.32 1.34
C HIS A 150 -3.94 9.07 2.13
N GLY A 151 -5.09 9.06 2.82
CA GLY A 151 -5.64 7.88 3.47
C GLY A 151 -5.59 7.88 5.00
N TYR A 152 -5.42 9.05 5.65
CA TYR A 152 -5.52 9.14 7.12
C TYR A 152 -6.86 8.56 7.63
N PRO A 153 -6.88 7.76 8.72
CA PRO A 153 -5.76 7.49 9.64
C PRO A 153 -4.87 6.32 9.21
N LEU A 154 -5.33 5.46 8.30
CA LEU A 154 -4.65 4.22 7.94
C LEU A 154 -4.80 3.91 6.46
N ARG A 155 -3.69 3.54 5.81
CA ARG A 155 -3.69 3.01 4.45
C ARG A 155 -2.76 1.82 4.31
N GLY A 156 -3.05 0.95 3.34
CA GLY A 156 -2.03 0.08 2.76
C GLY A 156 -1.08 0.90 1.88
N VAL A 157 0.18 0.57 1.90
CA VAL A 157 1.17 1.10 0.96
C VAL A 157 2.10 -0.01 0.52
N VAL A 158 2.44 -0.01 -0.76
CA VAL A 158 3.38 -0.94 -1.36
C VAL A 158 4.27 -0.17 -2.33
N GLY A 159 5.54 -0.55 -2.39
CA GLY A 159 6.52 0.14 -3.22
C GLY A 159 7.75 -0.72 -3.47
N ASN A 160 8.75 -0.14 -4.11
CA ASN A 160 10.02 -0.80 -4.39
C ASN A 160 11.06 -0.42 -3.33
N ILE A 161 11.61 -1.41 -2.63
CA ILE A 161 12.83 -1.21 -1.83
C ILE A 161 14.00 -1.39 -2.78
N PRO A 162 14.80 -0.34 -3.07
CA PRO A 162 15.92 -0.43 -4.00
C PRO A 162 16.86 -1.60 -3.69
N ASN A 163 17.34 -2.26 -4.75
CA ASN A 163 18.24 -3.42 -4.67
C ASN A 163 17.64 -4.68 -4.01
N THR A 164 16.31 -4.81 -4.02
CA THR A 164 15.61 -6.04 -3.61
C THR A 164 14.81 -6.63 -4.77
N SER A 165 14.46 -7.91 -4.66
CA SER A 165 13.69 -8.66 -5.66
C SER A 165 12.20 -8.77 -5.34
N TYR A 166 11.71 -7.96 -4.39
CA TYR A 166 10.29 -8.03 -4.02
C TYR A 166 9.40 -7.52 -5.16
N ALA A 167 8.29 -8.21 -5.37
CA ALA A 167 7.26 -7.77 -6.32
C ALA A 167 6.82 -6.34 -6.00
N THR A 168 6.75 -5.51 -7.02
CA THR A 168 6.42 -4.10 -6.88
C THR A 168 5.18 -3.77 -7.70
N PRO A 169 3.98 -3.95 -7.15
CA PRO A 169 2.77 -3.48 -7.81
C PRO A 169 2.68 -1.96 -7.74
N TYR A 170 1.81 -1.40 -8.59
CA TYR A 170 1.46 0.01 -8.50
C TYR A 170 0.84 0.36 -7.15
N LEU A 171 1.00 1.61 -6.73
CA LEU A 171 0.56 2.15 -5.44
C LEU A 171 -0.94 1.92 -5.14
N TRP A 172 -1.81 1.74 -6.15
CA TRP A 172 -3.24 1.47 -5.88
C TRP A 172 -3.51 0.14 -5.20
N LYS A 173 -2.54 -0.81 -5.24
CA LYS A 173 -2.62 -2.07 -4.48
C LYS A 173 -2.49 -1.87 -2.97
N GLY A 174 -2.34 -0.64 -2.53
CA GLY A 174 -2.47 -0.22 -1.14
C GLY A 174 -3.71 0.65 -0.94
N GLY A 175 -4.74 0.12 -0.28
CA GLY A 175 -6.02 0.79 -0.05
C GLY A 175 -5.90 1.99 0.89
N LYS A 176 -6.61 3.10 0.60
CA LYS A 176 -6.76 4.24 1.51
C LYS A 176 -7.93 4.04 2.46
N TRP A 177 -7.83 4.63 3.65
CA TRP A 177 -8.92 4.63 4.66
C TRP A 177 -9.37 3.24 5.05
N LEU A 178 -8.43 2.41 5.48
CA LEU A 178 -8.67 1.00 5.80
C LEU A 178 -9.59 0.83 7.02
N ARG A 179 -10.52 -0.14 6.89
CA ARG A 179 -11.48 -0.57 7.91
C ARG A 179 -11.46 -2.08 8.14
N GLY A 180 -10.91 -2.85 7.19
CA GLY A 180 -10.86 -4.29 7.30
C GLY A 180 -9.73 -4.91 6.50
N LEU A 181 -9.27 -6.03 7.00
CA LEU A 181 -8.29 -6.92 6.39
C LEU A 181 -8.92 -8.31 6.37
N GLU A 182 -9.35 -8.75 5.19
CA GLU A 182 -9.92 -10.07 4.98
C GLU A 182 -8.91 -10.98 4.32
N PHE A 183 -8.53 -12.04 5.01
CA PHE A 183 -7.66 -13.06 4.44
C PHE A 183 -8.50 -14.10 3.71
N LEU A 184 -8.12 -14.44 2.48
CA LEU A 184 -8.90 -15.28 1.58
C LEU A 184 -8.08 -16.47 1.08
N GLU A 185 -8.76 -17.61 0.88
CA GLU A 185 -8.18 -18.76 0.20
C GLU A 185 -7.97 -18.51 -1.29
N ARG A 186 -8.92 -17.83 -1.93
CA ARG A 186 -8.92 -17.53 -3.36
C ARG A 186 -8.94 -16.03 -3.58
N ASP A 187 -8.35 -15.60 -4.70
CA ASP A 187 -8.36 -14.20 -5.08
C ASP A 187 -9.79 -13.69 -5.34
N GLN A 188 -10.05 -12.49 -4.83
CA GLN A 188 -11.27 -11.74 -5.11
C GLN A 188 -10.85 -10.37 -5.63
N LEU A 189 -11.23 -10.07 -6.87
CA LEU A 189 -10.90 -8.80 -7.51
C LEU A 189 -11.37 -7.61 -6.70
N GLY A 190 -10.50 -6.64 -6.49
CA GLY A 190 -10.81 -5.37 -5.87
C GLY A 190 -11.59 -4.44 -6.80
N PHE A 191 -11.87 -3.22 -6.32
CA PHE A 191 -12.68 -2.24 -7.04
C PHE A 191 -12.11 -1.87 -8.42
N TRP A 192 -10.81 -1.57 -8.50
CA TRP A 192 -10.20 -1.17 -9.77
C TRP A 192 -10.02 -2.34 -10.74
N GLU A 193 -9.71 -3.52 -10.24
CA GLU A 193 -9.59 -4.74 -11.04
C GLU A 193 -10.93 -5.11 -11.69
N GLN A 194 -12.05 -4.96 -10.98
CA GLN A 194 -13.39 -5.09 -11.54
C GLN A 194 -13.71 -4.01 -12.59
N ALA A 195 -13.07 -2.86 -12.51
CA ALA A 195 -13.19 -1.77 -13.48
C ALA A 195 -12.20 -1.89 -14.65
N GLY A 196 -11.48 -3.02 -14.80
CA GLY A 196 -10.59 -3.31 -15.93
C GLY A 196 -9.13 -2.95 -15.71
N TYR A 197 -8.70 -2.69 -14.48
CA TYR A 197 -7.28 -2.58 -14.14
C TYR A 197 -6.65 -3.96 -13.97
N HIS A 198 -5.35 -4.05 -14.23
CA HIS A 198 -4.64 -5.33 -14.19
C HIS A 198 -4.54 -5.90 -12.76
N ASN A 199 -4.83 -7.19 -12.60
CA ASN A 199 -4.89 -7.81 -11.27
C ASN A 199 -3.53 -7.87 -10.55
N GLU A 200 -2.45 -8.27 -11.24
CA GLU A 200 -1.10 -8.29 -10.66
C GLU A 200 -0.54 -6.88 -10.47
N ALA A 201 -0.84 -5.98 -11.42
CA ALA A 201 -0.43 -4.59 -11.39
C ALA A 201 1.10 -4.36 -11.32
N ASP A 202 1.90 -5.25 -11.92
CA ASP A 202 3.37 -5.16 -11.92
C ASP A 202 3.82 -3.92 -12.69
N VAL A 203 4.48 -3.02 -11.99
CA VAL A 203 4.92 -1.73 -12.55
C VAL A 203 6.04 -1.90 -13.58
N TRP A 204 6.88 -2.92 -13.45
CA TRP A 204 7.98 -3.20 -14.38
C TRP A 204 7.52 -3.80 -15.70
N LYS A 205 6.35 -4.43 -15.71
CA LYS A 205 5.68 -4.96 -16.90
C LYS A 205 4.65 -3.99 -17.48
N GLU A 206 4.53 -2.78 -16.91
CA GLU A 206 3.51 -1.78 -17.26
C GLU A 206 2.05 -2.32 -17.22
N GLN A 207 1.77 -3.25 -16.31
CA GLN A 207 0.45 -3.86 -16.15
C GLN A 207 -0.56 -2.87 -15.53
N ARG A 208 -1.05 -1.95 -16.35
CA ARG A 208 -2.02 -0.91 -15.93
C ARG A 208 -3.46 -1.37 -16.09
N PHE A 209 -3.75 -1.99 -17.23
CA PHE A 209 -5.08 -2.46 -17.62
C PHE A 209 -5.01 -3.94 -17.98
N ALA A 210 -6.15 -4.65 -17.80
CA ALA A 210 -6.33 -6.05 -18.18
C ALA A 210 -6.40 -6.23 -19.67
#